data_642a879b800c3c0f351baa24d6643ed2
#
_entry.id   642a879b800c3c0f351baa24d6643ed2
#
_cell.length_a   1.000
_cell.length_b   1.000
_cell.length_c   1.000
_cell.angle_alpha   90.00
_cell.angle_beta   90.00
_cell.angle_gamma   90.00
#
_symmetry.space_group_name_H-M   'P 1'
#
loop_
_entity.id
_entity.type
_entity.pdbx_description
1 polymer ?
#
loop_
_entity_poly.entity_id
_entity_poly.type
_entity_poly.pdbx_seq_one_letter_code
_entity_poly.pdbx_strand_id
1 'polypeptide(L)'
;MALKFLGRGDGFSCEHTSAYFSTANKEMVIIDCPVLTFKKVKNIELEEYEKFYVLVTHTHGNHIGGLGLFVQYALFVLKKPVTIVAPSKAVAGDILTILTIEGNDPAWYELVTVSAITDKEWFDDCILTKHSPQLENKCFGYHLIIDDTNVVYTGDTSTLQPFLPYLTDGSVLYVDTSVYYGMIHLKLKDALNDFISFTERGIKVYLMHLDDVSAAEKMVADYSNIEVVTLD
;
A
#
# COMPACT_ATOMS: atom_id res chain seq x y z
N MET A 1 6.01 -13.02 -5.40
CA MET A 1 5.03 -11.96 -5.07
C MET A 1 5.09 -10.91 -6.17
N ALA A 2 3.96 -10.32 -6.54
CA ALA A 2 3.93 -9.21 -7.50
C ALA A 2 4.46 -7.90 -6.90
N LEU A 3 4.24 -7.69 -5.61
CA LEU A 3 4.77 -6.55 -4.85
C LEU A 3 5.99 -6.95 -4.03
N LYS A 4 6.94 -6.03 -3.90
CA LYS A 4 8.09 -6.09 -2.99
C LYS A 4 7.78 -5.24 -1.75
N PHE A 5 7.99 -5.78 -0.55
CA PHE A 5 7.62 -5.12 0.69
C PHE A 5 8.81 -4.52 1.41
N LEU A 6 8.69 -3.25 1.79
CA LEU A 6 9.66 -2.50 2.59
C LEU A 6 9.34 -2.56 4.09
N GLY A 7 8.12 -2.92 4.43
CA GLY A 7 7.63 -3.13 5.77
C GLY A 7 6.29 -3.84 5.73
N ARG A 8 5.95 -4.57 6.79
CA ARG A 8 4.75 -5.42 6.87
C ARG A 8 3.97 -5.29 8.18
N GLY A 9 4.43 -4.42 9.06
CA GLY A 9 3.85 -4.21 10.37
C GLY A 9 2.85 -3.06 10.44
N ASP A 10 2.07 -3.02 11.49
CA ASP A 10 1.08 -2.00 11.80
C ASP A 10 1.71 -0.65 12.23
N GLY A 11 0.86 0.29 12.66
CA GLY A 11 1.28 1.62 13.08
C GLY A 11 2.12 1.66 14.37
N PHE A 12 2.15 0.59 15.15
CA PHE A 12 2.89 0.50 16.43
C PHE A 12 4.10 -0.42 16.34
N SER A 13 4.32 -1.06 15.21
CA SER A 13 5.45 -1.94 14.96
C SER A 13 6.74 -1.16 14.64
N CYS A 14 7.88 -1.86 14.64
CA CYS A 14 9.17 -1.30 14.22
C CYS A 14 9.31 -1.18 12.70
N GLU A 15 8.36 -1.63 11.92
CA GLU A 15 8.36 -1.56 10.46
C GLU A 15 6.94 -1.36 9.92
N HIS A 16 6.65 -0.16 9.47
CA HIS A 16 5.35 0.18 8.91
C HIS A 16 5.17 -0.43 7.52
N THR A 17 3.94 -0.81 7.20
CA THR A 17 3.62 -1.40 5.89
C THR A 17 3.83 -0.42 4.76
N SER A 18 4.60 -0.85 3.77
CA SER A 18 4.77 -0.21 2.48
C SER A 18 5.29 -1.23 1.48
N ALA A 19 4.88 -1.07 0.24
CA ALA A 19 5.27 -1.94 -0.85
C ALA A 19 5.64 -1.14 -2.10
N TYR A 20 6.32 -1.78 -3.04
CA TYR A 20 6.62 -1.19 -4.33
C TYR A 20 6.67 -2.22 -5.44
N PHE A 21 6.60 -1.74 -6.66
CA PHE A 21 6.92 -2.48 -7.87
C PHE A 21 7.57 -1.56 -8.91
N SER A 22 8.21 -2.18 -9.89
CA SER A 22 8.87 -1.48 -11.00
C SER A 22 8.07 -1.68 -12.28
N THR A 23 8.00 -0.65 -13.11
CA THR A 23 7.39 -0.76 -14.45
C THR A 23 8.46 -0.94 -15.53
N ALA A 24 8.04 -1.42 -16.70
CA ALA A 24 8.92 -1.54 -17.87
C ALA A 24 9.54 -0.19 -18.29
N ASN A 25 8.91 0.93 -17.95
CA ASN A 25 9.38 2.28 -18.24
C ASN A 25 10.37 2.84 -17.21
N LYS A 26 10.92 1.99 -16.34
CA LYS A 26 11.79 2.40 -15.23
C LYS A 26 11.11 3.40 -14.28
N GLU A 27 9.82 3.27 -14.09
CA GLU A 27 9.09 3.98 -13.04
C GLU A 27 9.02 3.08 -11.80
N MET A 28 9.26 3.64 -10.61
CA MET A 28 9.00 2.95 -9.35
C MET A 28 7.68 3.44 -8.79
N VAL A 29 6.78 2.52 -8.54
CA VAL A 29 5.48 2.79 -7.92
C VAL A 29 5.52 2.29 -6.48
N ILE A 30 5.45 3.20 -5.53
CA ILE A 30 5.47 2.94 -4.09
C ILE A 30 4.04 3.07 -3.57
N ILE A 31 3.59 2.13 -2.75
CA ILE A 31 2.31 2.22 -2.06
C ILE A 31 2.61 2.60 -0.60
N ASP A 32 2.20 3.80 -0.23
CA ASP A 32 2.49 4.46 1.04
C ASP A 32 4.00 4.67 1.32
N CYS A 33 4.34 5.75 1.98
CA CYS A 33 5.72 6.11 2.30
C CYS A 33 5.87 6.57 3.76
N PRO A 34 5.79 5.67 4.73
CA PRO A 34 6.08 5.98 6.14
C PRO A 34 7.56 6.30 6.37
N VAL A 35 7.86 6.94 7.50
CA VAL A 35 9.25 7.32 7.87
C VAL A 35 10.21 6.12 7.86
N LEU A 36 9.76 4.98 8.36
CA LEU A 36 10.60 3.77 8.41
C LEU A 36 10.89 3.21 7.01
N THR A 37 9.92 3.31 6.10
CA THR A 37 10.07 2.96 4.69
C THR A 37 11.09 3.83 3.99
N PHE A 38 11.06 5.15 4.22
CA PHE A 38 12.04 6.06 3.63
C PHE A 38 13.48 5.63 3.95
N LYS A 39 13.75 5.14 5.16
CA LYS A 39 15.09 4.64 5.51
C LYS A 39 15.48 3.40 4.69
N LYS A 40 14.54 2.51 4.41
CA LYS A 40 14.79 1.28 3.62
C LYS A 40 14.88 1.57 2.12
N VAL A 41 14.04 2.44 1.59
CA VAL A 41 14.07 2.88 0.18
C VAL A 41 15.46 3.37 -0.22
N LYS A 42 16.18 4.07 0.66
CA LYS A 42 17.56 4.52 0.37
C LYS A 42 18.57 3.38 0.12
N ASN A 43 18.24 2.15 0.47
CA ASN A 43 19.09 0.99 0.23
C ASN A 43 18.78 0.30 -1.12
N ILE A 44 17.76 0.79 -1.85
CA ILE A 44 17.43 0.34 -3.20
C ILE A 44 18.25 1.18 -4.20
N GLU A 45 18.59 0.60 -5.33
CA GLU A 45 19.27 1.29 -6.44
C GLU A 45 18.31 2.26 -7.15
N LEU A 46 17.95 3.36 -6.46
CA LEU A 46 16.95 4.33 -6.93
C LEU A 46 17.39 5.12 -8.17
N GLU A 47 18.69 5.18 -8.42
CA GLU A 47 19.27 5.83 -9.60
C GLU A 47 18.82 5.19 -10.91
N GLU A 48 18.43 3.92 -10.90
CA GLU A 48 17.96 3.20 -12.09
C GLU A 48 16.57 3.66 -12.56
N TYR A 49 15.78 4.25 -11.65
CA TYR A 49 14.44 4.72 -11.98
C TYR A 49 14.46 6.13 -12.57
N GLU A 50 13.61 6.39 -13.55
CA GLU A 50 13.46 7.70 -14.20
C GLU A 50 12.42 8.58 -13.50
N LYS A 51 11.43 7.96 -12.84
CA LYS A 51 10.32 8.64 -12.16
C LYS A 51 9.80 7.81 -11.00
N PHE A 52 9.27 8.50 -9.98
CA PHE A 52 8.61 7.88 -8.84
C PHE A 52 7.13 8.24 -8.81
N TYR A 53 6.29 7.25 -8.55
CA TYR A 53 4.90 7.42 -8.14
C TYR A 53 4.76 6.98 -6.69
N VAL A 54 3.99 7.73 -5.89
CA VAL A 54 3.61 7.32 -4.55
C VAL A 54 2.09 7.28 -4.49
N LEU A 55 1.52 6.08 -4.48
CA LEU A 55 0.10 5.84 -4.28
C LEU A 55 -0.19 5.93 -2.78
N VAL A 56 -1.05 6.84 -2.36
CA VAL A 56 -1.41 7.02 -0.96
C VAL A 56 -2.73 6.31 -0.68
N THR A 57 -2.77 5.41 0.30
CA THR A 57 -4.01 4.75 0.72
C THR A 57 -4.85 5.64 1.63
N HIS A 58 -4.23 6.29 2.61
CA HIS A 58 -4.84 7.24 3.55
C HIS A 58 -3.76 8.03 4.30
N THR A 59 -4.15 8.95 5.19
CA THR A 59 -3.22 9.95 5.76
C THR A 59 -2.77 9.66 7.20
N HIS A 60 -2.86 8.45 7.72
CA HIS A 60 -2.22 8.12 8.99
C HIS A 60 -0.69 8.24 8.88
N GLY A 61 -0.02 8.65 9.97
CA GLY A 61 1.42 8.90 9.98
C GLY A 61 2.29 7.68 9.65
N ASN A 62 1.81 6.47 9.99
CA ASN A 62 2.45 5.20 9.61
C ASN A 62 2.28 4.84 8.13
N HIS A 63 1.59 5.66 7.34
CA HIS A 63 1.45 5.51 5.88
C HIS A 63 2.13 6.64 5.10
N ILE A 64 2.07 7.88 5.59
CA ILE A 64 2.61 9.03 4.82
C ILE A 64 3.70 9.83 5.55
N GLY A 65 4.05 9.49 6.78
CA GLY A 65 4.99 10.30 7.58
C GLY A 65 6.41 10.44 7.02
N GLY A 66 6.79 9.66 6.01
CA GLY A 66 8.06 9.77 5.29
C GLY A 66 7.95 10.46 3.93
N LEU A 67 6.74 10.81 3.51
CA LEU A 67 6.48 11.30 2.16
C LEU A 67 7.22 12.59 1.84
N GLY A 68 7.22 13.57 2.75
CA GLY A 68 7.95 14.82 2.59
C GLY A 68 9.46 14.61 2.48
N LEU A 69 10.02 13.71 3.29
CA LEU A 69 11.45 13.35 3.19
C LEU A 69 11.78 12.67 1.86
N PHE A 70 10.88 11.82 1.35
CA PHE A 70 11.06 11.16 0.07
C PHE A 70 11.04 12.17 -1.09
N VAL A 71 10.11 13.12 -1.09
CA VAL A 71 10.06 14.21 -2.07
C VAL A 71 11.37 15.00 -2.09
N GLN A 72 11.87 15.42 -0.93
CA GLN A 72 13.13 16.15 -0.82
C GLN A 72 14.31 15.31 -1.32
N TYR A 73 14.38 14.05 -0.96
CA TYR A 73 15.45 13.15 -1.38
C TYR A 73 15.46 12.94 -2.90
N ALA A 74 14.29 12.64 -3.47
CA ALA A 74 14.15 12.48 -4.92
C ALA A 74 14.57 13.74 -5.69
N LEU A 75 14.13 14.93 -5.23
CA LEU A 75 14.45 16.19 -5.86
C LEU A 75 15.92 16.59 -5.67
N PHE A 76 16.40 16.64 -4.41
CA PHE A 76 17.71 17.25 -4.13
C PHE A 76 18.89 16.29 -4.29
N VAL A 77 18.67 15.00 -4.10
CA VAL A 77 19.72 13.99 -4.18
C VAL A 77 19.67 13.26 -5.53
N LEU A 78 18.53 12.64 -5.86
CA LEU A 78 18.40 11.83 -7.07
C LEU A 78 18.17 12.67 -8.35
N LYS A 79 17.67 13.91 -8.21
CA LYS A 79 17.25 14.79 -9.34
C LYS A 79 16.17 14.14 -10.20
N LYS A 80 15.25 13.42 -9.58
CA LYS A 80 14.17 12.69 -10.24
C LYS A 80 12.78 13.24 -9.83
N PRO A 81 11.82 13.25 -10.77
CA PRO A 81 10.46 13.72 -10.48
C PRO A 81 9.68 12.72 -9.60
N VAL A 82 8.83 13.27 -8.73
CA VAL A 82 7.89 12.52 -7.91
C VAL A 82 6.47 12.95 -8.22
N THR A 83 5.60 11.99 -8.54
CA THR A 83 4.15 12.19 -8.61
C THR A 83 3.50 11.49 -7.42
N ILE A 84 2.86 12.26 -6.56
CA ILE A 84 2.03 11.76 -5.45
C ILE A 84 0.61 11.58 -5.98
N VAL A 85 0.07 10.39 -5.87
CA VAL A 85 -1.25 10.04 -6.34
C VAL A 85 -2.18 9.86 -5.14
N ALA A 86 -3.08 10.80 -4.96
CA ALA A 86 -4.11 10.74 -3.95
C ALA A 86 -5.35 9.96 -4.46
N PRO A 87 -5.99 9.14 -3.64
CA PRO A 87 -7.16 8.36 -4.04
C PRO A 87 -8.40 9.25 -4.31
N SER A 88 -8.45 10.43 -3.68
CA SER A 88 -9.55 11.38 -3.84
C SER A 88 -9.08 12.83 -3.69
N LYS A 89 -9.93 13.79 -4.10
CA LYS A 89 -9.66 15.23 -3.90
C LYS A 89 -9.57 15.60 -2.41
N ALA A 90 -10.33 14.93 -1.54
CA ALA A 90 -10.29 15.17 -0.10
C ALA A 90 -8.92 14.74 0.47
N VAL A 91 -8.43 13.55 0.10
CA VAL A 91 -7.10 13.07 0.52
C VAL A 91 -5.99 13.92 -0.09
N ALA A 92 -6.13 14.40 -1.33
CA ALA A 92 -5.17 15.32 -1.94
C ALA A 92 -5.04 16.63 -1.14
N GLY A 93 -6.15 17.19 -0.68
CA GLY A 93 -6.15 18.38 0.18
C GLY A 93 -5.45 18.15 1.52
N ASP A 94 -5.68 16.99 2.14
CA ASP A 94 -5.01 16.61 3.39
C ASP A 94 -3.48 16.45 3.18
N ILE A 95 -3.05 15.76 2.11
CA ILE A 95 -1.63 15.58 1.74
C ILE A 95 -0.97 16.95 1.49
N LEU A 96 -1.59 17.83 0.71
CA LEU A 96 -1.05 19.17 0.45
C LEU A 96 -0.84 19.95 1.75
N THR A 97 -1.80 19.88 2.66
CA THR A 97 -1.73 20.53 3.97
C THR A 97 -0.55 20.00 4.79
N ILE A 98 -0.42 18.67 4.91
CA ILE A 98 0.64 18.01 5.66
C ILE A 98 2.01 18.39 5.08
N LEU A 99 2.21 18.24 3.78
CA LEU A 99 3.48 18.56 3.12
C LEU A 99 3.85 20.04 3.26
N THR A 100 2.87 20.94 3.20
CA THR A 100 3.08 22.39 3.39
C THR A 100 3.54 22.68 4.82
N ILE A 101 2.91 22.07 5.84
CA ILE A 101 3.30 22.22 7.26
C ILE A 101 4.70 21.68 7.48
N GLU A 102 5.10 20.60 6.83
CA GLU A 102 6.44 20.02 6.84
C GLU A 102 7.48 20.86 6.08
N GLY A 103 7.08 21.93 5.40
CA GLY A 103 7.96 22.84 4.66
C GLY A 103 8.30 22.36 3.26
N ASN A 104 7.53 21.46 2.67
CA ASN A 104 7.69 21.04 1.28
C ASN A 104 7.00 22.04 0.34
N ASP A 105 7.75 22.60 -0.60
CA ASP A 105 7.20 23.49 -1.63
C ASP A 105 6.39 22.67 -2.65
N PRO A 106 5.15 23.05 -2.99
CA PRO A 106 4.35 22.39 -4.03
C PRO A 106 5.02 22.30 -5.40
N ALA A 107 6.03 23.14 -5.67
CA ALA A 107 6.83 23.05 -6.89
C ALA A 107 7.82 21.86 -6.91
N TRP A 108 7.99 21.13 -5.79
CA TRP A 108 8.95 20.04 -5.69
C TRP A 108 8.38 18.67 -6.11
N TYR A 109 7.07 18.57 -6.25
CA TYR A 109 6.36 17.33 -6.57
C TYR A 109 5.12 17.63 -7.41
N GLU A 110 4.63 16.64 -8.09
CA GLU A 110 3.32 16.66 -8.72
C GLU A 110 2.32 15.97 -7.80
N LEU A 111 1.23 16.65 -7.41
CA LEU A 111 0.15 16.05 -6.63
C LEU A 111 -1.10 15.93 -7.52
N VAL A 112 -1.49 14.70 -7.80
CA VAL A 112 -2.65 14.38 -8.63
C VAL A 112 -3.62 13.45 -7.91
N THR A 113 -4.82 13.28 -8.47
CA THR A 113 -5.72 12.20 -8.06
C THR A 113 -5.64 11.03 -9.02
N VAL A 114 -6.15 9.87 -8.62
CA VAL A 114 -6.19 8.64 -9.44
C VAL A 114 -6.76 8.87 -10.84
N SER A 115 -7.62 9.87 -11.04
CA SER A 115 -8.14 10.23 -12.38
C SER A 115 -7.05 10.65 -13.39
N ALA A 116 -5.87 11.04 -12.92
CA ALA A 116 -4.74 11.43 -13.78
C ALA A 116 -3.83 10.25 -14.18
N ILE A 117 -4.09 9.05 -13.68
CA ILE A 117 -3.30 7.84 -13.96
C ILE A 117 -4.13 6.70 -14.55
N THR A 118 -5.34 6.97 -15.01
CA THR A 118 -6.23 5.95 -15.62
C THR A 118 -5.73 5.42 -16.95
N ASP A 119 -4.74 6.06 -17.55
CA ASP A 119 -4.04 5.61 -18.76
C ASP A 119 -2.82 4.71 -18.47
N LYS A 120 -2.49 4.51 -17.19
CA LYS A 120 -1.37 3.65 -16.81
C LYS A 120 -1.79 2.18 -16.85
N GLU A 121 -1.08 1.36 -17.60
CA GLU A 121 -1.35 -0.08 -17.78
C GLU A 121 -1.37 -0.85 -16.44
N TRP A 122 -0.64 -0.37 -15.45
CA TRP A 122 -0.55 -0.99 -14.13
C TRP A 122 -1.66 -0.55 -13.15
N PHE A 123 -2.49 0.44 -13.48
CA PHE A 123 -3.57 0.94 -12.63
C PHE A 123 -4.93 0.58 -13.22
N ASP A 124 -5.80 -0.04 -12.43
CA ASP A 124 -7.18 -0.34 -12.84
C ASP A 124 -8.19 0.48 -12.02
N ASP A 125 -8.18 0.36 -10.69
CA ASP A 125 -9.17 1.05 -9.87
C ASP A 125 -8.63 1.43 -8.47
N CYS A 126 -9.36 2.32 -7.82
CA CYS A 126 -9.14 2.77 -6.46
C CYS A 126 -10.39 2.52 -5.62
N ILE A 127 -10.28 1.71 -4.58
CA ILE A 127 -11.40 1.09 -3.88
C ILE A 127 -11.59 1.74 -2.52
N LEU A 128 -12.69 2.47 -2.32
CA LEU A 128 -13.04 3.03 -1.01
C LEU A 128 -13.31 1.91 0.00
N THR A 129 -12.73 2.00 1.19
CA THR A 129 -12.93 1.02 2.25
C THR A 129 -13.20 1.66 3.62
N LYS A 130 -13.58 0.83 4.58
CA LYS A 130 -13.82 1.23 5.97
C LYS A 130 -12.59 0.94 6.82
N HIS A 131 -12.13 1.96 7.53
CA HIS A 131 -11.05 1.86 8.50
C HIS A 131 -11.35 2.73 9.72
N SER A 132 -10.64 3.82 9.94
CA SER A 132 -10.83 4.72 11.08
C SER A 132 -12.03 5.65 10.89
N PRO A 133 -12.92 5.81 11.90
CA PRO A 133 -14.01 6.79 11.84
C PRO A 133 -13.55 8.23 11.62
N GLN A 134 -12.33 8.59 12.07
CA GLN A 134 -11.75 9.93 11.88
C GLN A 134 -11.36 10.19 10.41
N LEU A 135 -11.19 9.13 9.62
CA LEU A 135 -10.88 9.18 8.19
C LEU A 135 -12.04 8.59 7.35
N GLU A 136 -13.28 8.81 7.77
CA GLU A 136 -14.44 8.35 7.03
C GLU A 136 -14.41 8.86 5.58
N ASN A 137 -14.59 7.95 4.62
CA ASN A 137 -14.49 8.20 3.17
C ASN A 137 -13.10 8.67 2.68
N LYS A 138 -12.04 8.44 3.45
CA LYS A 138 -10.66 8.81 3.10
C LYS A 138 -9.65 7.64 3.14
N CYS A 139 -10.13 6.41 3.31
CA CYS A 139 -9.29 5.21 3.29
C CYS A 139 -9.59 4.37 2.06
N PHE A 140 -8.53 3.93 1.36
CA PHE A 140 -8.66 3.27 0.07
C PHE A 140 -7.66 2.13 -0.07
N GLY A 141 -8.03 1.15 -0.89
CA GLY A 141 -7.13 0.18 -1.47
C GLY A 141 -7.02 0.39 -2.98
N TYR A 142 -6.26 -0.46 -3.65
CA TYR A 142 -5.98 -0.38 -5.08
C TYR A 142 -6.19 -1.73 -5.76
N HIS A 143 -6.75 -1.68 -6.97
CA HIS A 143 -6.70 -2.78 -7.93
C HIS A 143 -5.66 -2.42 -8.99
N LEU A 144 -4.63 -3.26 -9.10
CA LEU A 144 -3.47 -3.05 -9.96
C LEU A 144 -3.30 -4.23 -10.91
N ILE A 145 -2.71 -3.98 -12.07
CA ILE A 145 -2.29 -5.02 -13.02
C ILE A 145 -0.77 -5.01 -13.07
N ILE A 146 -0.14 -6.04 -12.52
CA ILE A 146 1.33 -6.12 -12.44
C ILE A 146 1.77 -7.42 -13.14
N ASP A 147 2.55 -7.30 -14.21
CA ASP A 147 2.99 -8.43 -15.03
C ASP A 147 1.81 -9.38 -15.41
N ASP A 148 0.73 -8.79 -15.96
CA ASP A 148 -0.52 -9.47 -16.33
C ASP A 148 -1.26 -10.15 -15.16
N THR A 149 -0.88 -9.85 -13.92
CA THR A 149 -1.52 -10.40 -12.72
C THR A 149 -2.47 -9.36 -12.11
N ASN A 150 -3.70 -9.79 -11.82
CA ASN A 150 -4.65 -9.01 -11.02
C ASN A 150 -4.18 -8.96 -9.56
N VAL A 151 -3.88 -7.77 -9.06
CA VAL A 151 -3.40 -7.52 -7.72
C VAL A 151 -4.38 -6.62 -6.97
N VAL A 152 -4.92 -7.10 -5.87
CA VAL A 152 -5.75 -6.32 -4.96
C VAL A 152 -4.93 -6.00 -3.71
N TYR A 153 -4.71 -4.72 -3.44
CA TYR A 153 -4.05 -4.20 -2.23
C TYR A 153 -5.08 -3.44 -1.40
N THR A 154 -5.39 -3.92 -0.20
CA THR A 154 -6.53 -3.35 0.54
C THR A 154 -6.27 -1.99 1.17
N GLY A 155 -5.00 -1.62 1.40
CA GLY A 155 -4.72 -0.61 2.41
C GLY A 155 -5.25 -1.08 3.77
N ASP A 156 -5.42 -0.17 4.72
CA ASP A 156 -6.01 -0.47 6.01
C ASP A 156 -7.53 -0.62 5.87
N THR A 157 -8.05 -1.74 6.36
CA THR A 157 -9.48 -2.07 6.21
C THR A 157 -10.02 -2.93 7.33
N SER A 158 -11.26 -2.69 7.71
CA SER A 158 -12.01 -3.56 8.61
C SER A 158 -12.95 -4.55 7.89
N THR A 159 -12.95 -4.56 6.54
CA THR A 159 -13.87 -5.38 5.75
C THR A 159 -13.32 -5.75 4.39
N LEU A 160 -13.63 -6.96 3.92
CA LEU A 160 -13.30 -7.42 2.57
C LEU A 160 -14.36 -7.06 1.51
N GLN A 161 -15.55 -6.64 1.93
CA GLN A 161 -16.70 -6.48 1.03
C GLN A 161 -16.43 -5.61 -0.21
N PRO A 162 -15.76 -4.43 -0.10
CA PRO A 162 -15.49 -3.61 -1.28
C PRO A 162 -14.54 -4.25 -2.29
N PHE A 163 -13.73 -5.21 -1.86
CA PHE A 163 -12.68 -5.84 -2.67
C PHE A 163 -13.15 -7.10 -3.41
N LEU A 164 -14.24 -7.73 -2.96
CA LEU A 164 -14.74 -8.98 -3.53
C LEU A 164 -14.97 -8.95 -5.06
N PRO A 165 -15.49 -7.85 -5.65
CA PRO A 165 -15.70 -7.78 -7.10
C PRO A 165 -14.41 -7.86 -7.93
N TYR A 166 -13.26 -7.51 -7.34
CA TYR A 166 -11.95 -7.47 -7.97
C TYR A 166 -11.16 -8.78 -7.82
N LEU A 167 -11.61 -9.67 -6.92
CA LEU A 167 -10.98 -10.97 -6.68
C LEU A 167 -11.45 -12.00 -7.72
N THR A 168 -10.77 -12.03 -8.87
CA THR A 168 -10.96 -13.05 -9.90
C THR A 168 -10.08 -14.26 -9.64
N ASP A 169 -10.37 -15.39 -10.31
CA ASP A 169 -9.58 -16.62 -10.16
C ASP A 169 -8.11 -16.37 -10.57
N GLY A 170 -7.19 -16.79 -9.72
CA GLY A 170 -5.76 -16.57 -9.91
C GLY A 170 -5.23 -15.18 -9.50
N SER A 171 -6.08 -14.29 -8.97
CA SER A 171 -5.65 -12.99 -8.41
C SER A 171 -4.68 -13.13 -7.25
N VAL A 172 -4.01 -12.03 -6.92
CA VAL A 172 -3.21 -11.89 -5.70
C VAL A 172 -3.86 -10.85 -4.79
N LEU A 173 -4.17 -11.24 -3.57
CA LEU A 173 -4.73 -10.37 -2.53
C LEU A 173 -3.63 -10.04 -1.50
N TYR A 174 -3.30 -8.76 -1.34
CA TYR A 174 -2.54 -8.24 -0.20
C TYR A 174 -3.51 -7.57 0.76
N VAL A 175 -3.61 -8.10 1.98
CA VAL A 175 -4.69 -7.74 2.90
C VAL A 175 -4.18 -7.32 4.27
N ASP A 176 -4.69 -6.18 4.75
CA ASP A 176 -4.56 -5.74 6.14
C ASP A 176 -5.19 -6.76 7.07
N THR A 177 -4.40 -7.26 8.04
CA THR A 177 -4.89 -8.20 9.05
C THR A 177 -4.25 -7.94 10.40
N SER A 178 -5.06 -8.08 11.45
CA SER A 178 -4.59 -8.03 12.83
C SER A 178 -4.84 -9.36 13.52
N VAL A 179 -3.90 -9.79 14.34
CA VAL A 179 -4.05 -10.99 15.20
C VAL A 179 -4.92 -10.66 16.42
N TYR A 180 -4.70 -9.49 17.03
CA TYR A 180 -5.30 -9.11 18.31
C TYR A 180 -6.43 -8.09 18.17
N TYR A 181 -6.32 -7.12 17.26
CA TYR A 181 -7.21 -5.95 17.17
C TYR A 181 -8.08 -6.00 15.92
N GLY A 182 -9.40 -6.16 16.09
CA GLY A 182 -10.36 -6.28 15.00
C GLY A 182 -11.37 -5.13 14.89
N MET A 183 -11.08 -3.93 15.45
CA MET A 183 -12.05 -2.83 15.41
C MET A 183 -12.01 -2.03 14.11
N ILE A 184 -10.81 -1.70 13.66
CA ILE A 184 -10.54 -0.89 12.47
C ILE A 184 -9.69 -1.63 11.43
N HIS A 185 -9.23 -2.82 11.78
CA HIS A 185 -8.49 -3.76 10.94
C HIS A 185 -9.24 -5.08 10.83
N LEU A 186 -8.98 -5.83 9.77
CA LEU A 186 -9.59 -7.14 9.59
C LEU A 186 -8.93 -8.15 10.55
N LYS A 187 -9.73 -8.75 11.42
CA LYS A 187 -9.20 -9.74 12.35
C LYS A 187 -8.92 -11.07 11.64
N LEU A 188 -7.64 -11.49 11.65
CA LEU A 188 -7.17 -12.67 10.92
C LEU A 188 -8.02 -13.92 11.22
N LYS A 189 -8.30 -14.17 12.49
CA LYS A 189 -9.11 -15.34 12.91
C LYS A 189 -10.51 -15.37 12.28
N ASP A 190 -11.13 -14.18 12.12
CA ASP A 190 -12.50 -14.08 11.63
C ASP A 190 -12.55 -14.16 10.10
N ALA A 191 -11.48 -13.72 9.42
CA ALA A 191 -11.37 -13.74 7.96
C ALA A 191 -10.79 -15.04 7.38
N LEU A 192 -10.27 -15.94 8.22
CA LEU A 192 -9.53 -17.12 7.76
C LEU A 192 -10.35 -18.02 6.84
N ASN A 193 -11.65 -18.22 7.14
CA ASN A 193 -12.53 -19.02 6.29
C ASN A 193 -12.74 -18.41 4.90
N ASP A 194 -12.83 -17.08 4.81
CA ASP A 194 -12.92 -16.39 3.53
C ASP A 194 -11.61 -16.58 2.74
N PHE A 195 -10.46 -16.44 3.40
CA PHE A 195 -9.16 -16.67 2.76
C PHE A 195 -9.01 -18.10 2.25
N ILE A 196 -9.43 -19.10 3.00
CA ILE A 196 -9.43 -20.51 2.56
C ILE A 196 -10.28 -20.64 1.28
N SER A 197 -11.49 -20.07 1.26
CA SER A 197 -12.35 -20.12 0.07
C SER A 197 -11.75 -19.40 -1.14
N PHE A 198 -10.98 -18.35 -0.93
CA PHE A 198 -10.25 -17.66 -2.00
C PHE A 198 -9.15 -18.54 -2.57
N THR A 199 -8.43 -19.29 -1.74
CA THR A 199 -7.37 -20.20 -2.21
C THR A 199 -7.91 -21.36 -3.05
N GLU A 200 -9.14 -21.80 -2.84
CA GLU A 200 -9.81 -22.80 -3.68
C GLU A 200 -10.06 -22.30 -5.12
N ARG A 201 -10.09 -20.98 -5.31
CA ARG A 201 -10.17 -20.30 -6.60
C ARG A 201 -8.80 -19.95 -7.19
N GLY A 202 -7.72 -20.45 -6.60
CA GLY A 202 -6.35 -20.15 -7.01
C GLY A 202 -5.86 -18.75 -6.62
N ILE A 203 -6.62 -18.01 -5.79
CA ILE A 203 -6.22 -16.69 -5.30
C ILE A 203 -5.14 -16.88 -4.23
N LYS A 204 -4.03 -16.16 -4.36
CA LYS A 204 -2.98 -16.13 -3.34
C LYS A 204 -3.26 -14.99 -2.36
N VAL A 205 -3.26 -15.30 -1.08
CA VAL A 205 -3.53 -14.34 -0.01
C VAL A 205 -2.24 -14.03 0.75
N TYR A 206 -1.84 -12.77 0.76
CA TYR A 206 -0.69 -12.27 1.48
C TYR A 206 -1.11 -11.32 2.59
N LEU A 207 -0.76 -11.67 3.84
CA LEU A 207 -1.08 -10.91 5.04
C LEU A 207 -0.05 -9.78 5.23
N MET A 208 -0.53 -8.57 5.45
CA MET A 208 0.28 -7.39 5.71
C MET A 208 -0.31 -6.55 6.84
N HIS A 209 0.36 -5.48 7.24
CA HIS A 209 -0.06 -4.53 8.29
C HIS A 209 -0.30 -5.21 9.65
N LEU A 210 0.61 -6.13 10.00
CA LEU A 210 0.46 -7.03 11.13
C LEU A 210 0.90 -6.41 12.46
N ASP A 211 0.10 -6.59 13.49
CA ASP A 211 0.43 -6.29 14.89
C ASP A 211 1.37 -7.35 15.52
N ASP A 212 1.33 -8.60 15.05
CA ASP A 212 2.25 -9.68 15.44
C ASP A 212 2.52 -10.63 14.27
N VAL A 213 3.64 -10.40 13.60
CA VAL A 213 4.09 -11.20 12.46
C VAL A 213 4.25 -12.68 12.82
N SER A 214 4.91 -12.98 13.95
CA SER A 214 5.17 -14.36 14.36
C SER A 214 3.92 -15.14 14.72
N ALA A 215 2.95 -14.46 15.34
CA ALA A 215 1.66 -15.07 15.64
C ALA A 215 0.85 -15.31 14.36
N ALA A 216 0.85 -14.35 13.42
CA ALA A 216 0.20 -14.50 12.13
C ALA A 216 0.79 -15.67 11.32
N GLU A 217 2.12 -15.78 11.22
CA GLU A 217 2.82 -16.88 10.55
C GLU A 217 2.40 -18.24 11.13
N LYS A 218 2.32 -18.36 12.46
CA LYS A 218 1.86 -19.60 13.13
C LYS A 218 0.40 -19.93 12.83
N MET A 219 -0.46 -18.90 12.74
CA MET A 219 -1.88 -19.11 12.46
C MET A 219 -2.14 -19.63 11.05
N VAL A 220 -1.27 -19.30 10.10
CA VAL A 220 -1.44 -19.68 8.68
C VAL A 220 -0.48 -20.78 8.22
N ALA A 221 0.34 -21.33 9.09
CA ALA A 221 1.40 -22.30 8.75
C ALA A 221 0.92 -23.54 7.98
N ASP A 222 -0.33 -23.96 8.21
CA ASP A 222 -0.92 -25.14 7.57
C ASP A 222 -1.59 -24.84 6.21
N TYR A 223 -1.61 -23.59 5.76
CA TYR A 223 -2.29 -23.16 4.54
C TYR A 223 -1.30 -22.76 3.43
N SER A 224 -1.26 -23.48 2.33
CA SER A 224 -0.24 -23.35 1.28
C SER A 224 -0.30 -22.07 0.44
N ASN A 225 -1.43 -21.34 0.45
CA ASN A 225 -1.63 -20.13 -0.35
C ASN A 225 -2.08 -18.93 0.49
N ILE A 226 -1.89 -19.01 1.81
CA ILE A 226 -2.09 -17.90 2.76
C ILE A 226 -0.76 -17.70 3.47
N GLU A 227 -0.10 -16.59 3.19
CA GLU A 227 1.26 -16.33 3.67
C GLU A 227 1.38 -14.91 4.23
N VAL A 228 2.30 -14.72 5.15
CA VAL A 228 2.73 -13.37 5.52
C VAL A 228 3.69 -12.85 4.45
N VAL A 229 3.57 -11.59 4.05
CA VAL A 229 4.49 -10.97 3.08
C VAL A 229 5.94 -11.05 3.58
N THR A 230 6.85 -11.33 2.67
CA THR A 230 8.30 -11.28 2.95
C THR A 230 8.85 -9.89 2.65
N LEU A 231 9.88 -9.47 3.37
CA LEU A 231 10.56 -8.20 3.12
C LEU A 231 11.63 -8.36 2.03
N ASP A 232 11.82 -7.28 1.26
CA ASP A 232 12.87 -7.15 0.24
C ASP A 232 14.19 -6.71 0.88
#